data_e827a5e4fe6141ff44b7199c845a96a1
#
_entry.id   e827a5e4fe6141ff44b7199c845a96a1
#
_cell.length_a   1.000
_cell.length_b   1.000
_cell.length_c   1.000
_cell.angle_alpha   90.00
_cell.angle_beta   90.00
_cell.angle_gamma   90.00
#
_symmetry.space_group_name_H-M   'P 1'
#
loop_
_entity.id
_entity.type
_entity.pdbx_description
1 polymer ?
#
loop_
_entity_poly.entity_id
_entity_poly.type
_entity_poly.pdbx_seq_one_letter_code
_entity_poly.pdbx_strand_id
1 'polypeptide(L)'
;MFVNTMLEEPMFKKILVANRGEIAVRAFRAAYELGAKTVAVFPYEDRNSTHRLQADESYQIGTVGHPVRAYLDVSEIIRVALESGADAIYPGYGFLSENPELAEAAKANGITFIGPSSDVLEMAGNKVIAKEAAIRAGVPVLKSSPSSANVDELVDQADAIGFPIFVKAVAGGGGRGMRRVAAKEDLRAALIEASREAESAFGDPRVFLEQAVIRPRHIEVQILADGAGNVVHLFERDCSIQRRNQKVVEIAPA
;
A
#
# COMPACT_ATOMS: atom_id res chain seq x y z
N MET A 1 42.49 -18.52 7.17
CA MET A 1 41.89 -18.35 8.50
C MET A 1 40.40 -18.11 8.26
N PHE A 2 39.59 -19.17 8.26
CA PHE A 2 38.14 -19.06 8.09
C PHE A 2 37.57 -18.51 9.39
N VAL A 3 37.03 -17.29 9.34
CA VAL A 3 36.25 -16.74 10.43
C VAL A 3 34.99 -17.58 10.51
N ASN A 4 34.93 -18.42 11.54
CA ASN A 4 33.74 -19.16 11.90
C ASN A 4 32.77 -18.15 12.53
N THR A 5 32.02 -17.40 11.70
CA THR A 5 30.88 -16.63 12.14
C THR A 5 29.86 -17.65 12.63
N MET A 6 29.74 -17.81 13.94
CA MET A 6 28.56 -18.46 14.51
C MET A 6 27.37 -17.71 13.93
N LEU A 7 26.63 -18.37 13.06
CA LEU A 7 25.36 -17.86 12.56
C LEU A 7 24.47 -17.71 13.81
N GLU A 8 24.24 -16.49 14.22
CA GLU A 8 23.16 -16.19 15.19
C GLU A 8 21.91 -16.87 14.65
N GLU A 9 21.10 -17.45 15.54
CA GLU A 9 19.82 -18.03 15.10
C GLU A 9 19.05 -16.98 14.29
N PRO A 10 18.45 -17.37 13.14
CA PRO A 10 17.75 -16.41 12.31
C PRO A 10 16.63 -15.77 13.10
N MET A 11 16.44 -14.45 12.95
CA MET A 11 15.38 -13.69 13.62
C MET A 11 13.99 -14.31 13.40
N PHE A 12 13.75 -14.87 12.20
CA PHE A 12 12.56 -15.64 11.85
C PHE A 12 12.97 -17.03 11.38
N LYS A 13 12.27 -18.06 11.84
CA LYS A 13 12.55 -19.45 11.44
C LYS A 13 11.87 -19.79 10.12
N LYS A 14 10.67 -19.26 9.91
CA LYS A 14 9.88 -19.53 8.71
C LYS A 14 8.98 -18.34 8.33
N ILE A 15 9.13 -17.86 7.11
CA ILE A 15 8.42 -16.68 6.59
C ILE A 15 7.41 -17.13 5.53
N LEU A 16 6.13 -16.83 5.76
CA LEU A 16 5.10 -16.90 4.73
C LEU A 16 5.12 -15.63 3.88
N VAL A 17 5.22 -15.78 2.56
CA VAL A 17 5.14 -14.65 1.63
C VAL A 17 3.72 -14.56 1.07
N ALA A 18 2.96 -13.58 1.55
CA ALA A 18 1.56 -13.34 1.13
C ALA A 18 1.51 -12.57 -0.21
N ASN A 19 2.20 -13.07 -1.21
CA ASN A 19 2.31 -12.46 -2.54
C ASN A 19 2.65 -13.51 -3.60
N ARG A 20 2.85 -13.08 -4.86
CA ARG A 20 3.10 -13.94 -6.01
C ARG A 20 4.20 -13.41 -6.92
N GLY A 21 4.50 -14.19 -7.94
CA GLY A 21 5.37 -13.78 -9.05
C GLY A 21 6.77 -13.37 -8.59
N GLU A 22 7.29 -12.33 -9.20
CA GLU A 22 8.65 -11.83 -8.92
C GLU A 22 8.80 -11.28 -7.49
N ILE A 23 7.73 -10.70 -6.93
CA ILE A 23 7.69 -10.17 -5.57
C ILE A 23 7.99 -11.30 -4.56
N ALA A 24 7.29 -12.43 -4.71
CA ALA A 24 7.49 -13.59 -3.84
C ALA A 24 8.89 -14.20 -4.03
N VAL A 25 9.34 -14.37 -5.27
CA VAL A 25 10.69 -14.90 -5.57
C VAL A 25 11.79 -14.04 -4.94
N ARG A 26 11.65 -12.70 -5.03
CA ARG A 26 12.61 -11.78 -4.43
C ARG A 26 12.62 -11.89 -2.90
N ALA A 27 11.45 -12.07 -2.28
CA ALA A 27 11.32 -12.25 -0.84
C ALA A 27 11.91 -13.59 -0.37
N PHE A 28 11.67 -14.69 -1.09
CA PHE A 28 12.25 -16.01 -0.77
C PHE A 28 13.78 -15.98 -0.80
N ARG A 29 14.35 -15.29 -1.80
CA ARG A 29 15.77 -15.12 -1.88
C ARG A 29 16.34 -14.40 -0.66
N ALA A 30 15.73 -13.31 -0.23
CA ALA A 30 16.14 -12.59 0.96
C ALA A 30 15.99 -13.43 2.25
N ALA A 31 14.89 -14.17 2.39
CA ALA A 31 14.68 -15.07 3.50
C ALA A 31 15.74 -16.19 3.56
N TYR A 32 16.06 -16.76 2.42
CA TYR A 32 17.12 -17.77 2.30
C TYR A 32 18.50 -17.22 2.72
N GLU A 33 18.86 -16.00 2.26
CA GLU A 33 20.12 -15.34 2.63
C GLU A 33 20.20 -15.07 4.15
N LEU A 34 19.04 -14.92 4.82
CA LEU A 34 18.93 -14.75 6.28
C LEU A 34 18.77 -16.08 7.03
N GLY A 35 18.80 -17.22 6.36
CA GLY A 35 18.68 -18.54 6.97
C GLY A 35 17.28 -18.97 7.35
N ALA A 36 16.23 -18.22 6.93
CA ALA A 36 14.85 -18.55 7.20
C ALA A 36 14.26 -19.49 6.13
N LYS A 37 13.36 -20.40 6.55
CA LYS A 37 12.52 -21.20 5.66
C LYS A 37 11.44 -20.35 5.02
N THR A 38 10.92 -20.77 3.88
CA THR A 38 9.98 -20.02 3.07
C THR A 38 8.70 -20.78 2.78
N VAL A 39 7.55 -20.08 2.85
CA VAL A 39 6.23 -20.61 2.53
C VAL A 39 5.59 -19.76 1.43
N ALA A 40 5.22 -20.41 0.33
CA ALA A 40 4.45 -19.80 -0.75
C ALA A 40 2.94 -20.07 -0.56
N VAL A 41 2.12 -19.11 -0.96
CA VAL A 41 0.70 -19.30 -1.16
C VAL A 41 0.35 -19.13 -2.64
N PHE A 42 -0.61 -19.92 -3.14
CA PHE A 42 -1.01 -19.83 -4.54
C PHE A 42 -2.46 -20.30 -4.74
N PRO A 43 -3.27 -19.61 -5.56
CA PRO A 43 -4.56 -20.14 -6.02
C PRO A 43 -4.34 -21.22 -7.09
N TYR A 44 -5.37 -21.96 -7.40
CA TYR A 44 -5.31 -23.03 -8.42
C TYR A 44 -4.73 -22.55 -9.76
N GLU A 45 -5.04 -21.34 -10.18
CA GLU A 45 -4.57 -20.73 -11.44
C GLU A 45 -3.06 -20.55 -11.46
N ASP A 46 -2.45 -20.28 -10.31
CA ASP A 46 -1.00 -20.10 -10.17
C ASP A 46 -0.25 -21.40 -9.80
N ARG A 47 -0.90 -22.58 -9.86
CA ARG A 47 -0.28 -23.87 -9.49
C ARG A 47 0.99 -24.24 -10.26
N ASN A 48 1.19 -23.66 -11.44
CA ASN A 48 2.38 -23.84 -12.27
C ASN A 48 3.33 -22.62 -12.25
N SER A 49 3.07 -21.63 -11.41
CA SER A 49 3.88 -20.43 -11.36
C SER A 49 5.23 -20.65 -10.67
N THR A 50 6.23 -19.92 -11.12
CA THR A 50 7.63 -20.05 -10.67
C THR A 50 7.75 -19.84 -9.15
N HIS A 51 7.03 -18.89 -8.57
CA HIS A 51 7.17 -18.58 -7.14
C HIS A 51 6.82 -19.78 -6.26
N ARG A 52 5.78 -20.55 -6.62
CA ARG A 52 5.41 -21.76 -5.89
C ARG A 52 6.55 -22.78 -5.79
N LEU A 53 7.34 -22.91 -6.88
CA LEU A 53 8.40 -23.91 -6.99
C LEU A 53 9.71 -23.49 -6.32
N GLN A 54 9.84 -22.23 -5.93
CA GLN A 54 11.04 -21.67 -5.32
C GLN A 54 10.97 -21.52 -3.79
N ALA A 55 9.82 -21.76 -3.19
CA ALA A 55 9.67 -21.83 -1.74
C ALA A 55 9.98 -23.23 -1.21
N ASP A 56 10.38 -23.34 0.06
CA ASP A 56 10.55 -24.63 0.75
C ASP A 56 9.20 -25.38 0.85
N GLU A 57 8.12 -24.66 1.11
CA GLU A 57 6.76 -25.20 1.22
C GLU A 57 5.78 -24.34 0.41
N SER A 58 4.69 -24.96 -0.08
CA SER A 58 3.68 -24.21 -0.83
C SER A 58 2.26 -24.72 -0.54
N TYR A 59 1.32 -23.81 -0.33
CA TYR A 59 -0.06 -24.12 0.04
C TYR A 59 -1.05 -23.46 -0.90
N GLN A 60 -2.04 -24.24 -1.32
CA GLN A 60 -3.12 -23.69 -2.12
C GLN A 60 -4.10 -22.92 -1.26
N ILE A 61 -4.53 -21.74 -1.75
CA ILE A 61 -5.50 -20.85 -1.12
C ILE A 61 -6.68 -20.57 -2.05
N GLY A 62 -7.80 -20.18 -1.45
CA GLY A 62 -8.99 -19.73 -2.17
C GLY A 62 -9.69 -20.81 -3.00
N THR A 63 -10.63 -20.37 -3.82
CA THR A 63 -11.45 -21.21 -4.70
C THR A 63 -11.10 -20.97 -6.16
N VAL A 64 -11.19 -22.03 -6.96
CA VAL A 64 -10.95 -22.01 -8.42
C VAL A 64 -11.83 -20.94 -9.08
N GLY A 65 -11.26 -20.19 -10.02
CA GLY A 65 -11.93 -19.13 -10.76
C GLY A 65 -11.81 -17.74 -10.16
N HIS A 66 -11.24 -17.60 -8.94
CA HIS A 66 -11.11 -16.33 -8.25
C HIS A 66 -9.69 -16.04 -7.74
N PRO A 67 -8.66 -16.04 -8.60
CA PRO A 67 -7.26 -15.99 -8.16
C PRO A 67 -6.90 -14.75 -7.39
N VAL A 68 -7.39 -13.57 -7.80
CA VAL A 68 -7.11 -12.31 -7.10
C VAL A 68 -7.73 -12.29 -5.70
N ARG A 69 -8.98 -12.81 -5.59
CA ARG A 69 -9.69 -12.87 -4.30
C ARG A 69 -8.96 -13.78 -3.30
N ALA A 70 -8.34 -14.84 -3.77
CA ALA A 70 -7.57 -15.76 -2.91
C ALA A 70 -6.40 -15.03 -2.21
N TYR A 71 -5.67 -14.14 -2.94
CA TYR A 71 -4.59 -13.35 -2.35
C TYR A 71 -5.09 -12.20 -1.45
N LEU A 72 -6.38 -11.88 -1.47
CA LEU A 72 -7.00 -10.84 -0.65
C LEU A 72 -7.77 -11.43 0.55
N ASP A 73 -7.70 -12.74 0.77
CA ASP A 73 -8.38 -13.42 1.86
C ASP A 73 -7.47 -13.54 3.09
N VAL A 74 -7.68 -12.64 4.05
CA VAL A 74 -6.91 -12.61 5.30
C VAL A 74 -7.00 -13.93 6.04
N SER A 75 -8.19 -14.55 6.09
CA SER A 75 -8.42 -15.80 6.83
C SER A 75 -7.63 -16.97 6.25
N GLU A 76 -7.54 -17.06 4.93
CA GLU A 76 -6.75 -18.08 4.24
C GLU A 76 -5.25 -17.89 4.44
N ILE A 77 -4.75 -16.64 4.41
CA ILE A 77 -3.34 -16.36 4.68
C ILE A 77 -2.98 -16.75 6.11
N ILE A 78 -3.79 -16.37 7.10
CA ILE A 78 -3.55 -16.74 8.51
C ILE A 78 -3.66 -18.26 8.71
N ARG A 79 -4.64 -18.93 8.10
CA ARG A 79 -4.75 -20.39 8.14
C ARG A 79 -3.45 -21.06 7.68
N VAL A 80 -2.93 -20.66 6.53
CA VAL A 80 -1.69 -21.22 6.01
C VAL A 80 -0.48 -20.90 6.92
N ALA A 81 -0.41 -19.70 7.47
CA ALA A 81 0.67 -19.33 8.38
C ALA A 81 0.70 -20.23 9.62
N LEU A 82 -0.47 -20.49 10.21
CA LEU A 82 -0.60 -21.40 11.36
C LEU A 82 -0.31 -22.87 10.98
N GLU A 83 -0.85 -23.34 9.86
CA GLU A 83 -0.66 -24.71 9.38
C GLU A 83 0.80 -25.03 9.06
N SER A 84 1.49 -24.10 8.43
CA SER A 84 2.91 -24.23 8.09
C SER A 84 3.85 -23.98 9.28
N GLY A 85 3.35 -23.40 10.38
CA GLY A 85 4.17 -22.96 11.50
C GLY A 85 5.08 -21.77 11.16
N ALA A 86 4.64 -20.90 10.26
CA ALA A 86 5.33 -19.65 9.95
C ALA A 86 5.27 -18.69 11.15
N ASP A 87 6.40 -18.12 11.53
CA ASP A 87 6.51 -17.15 12.63
C ASP A 87 6.48 -15.69 12.13
N ALA A 88 6.53 -15.50 10.80
CA ALA A 88 6.37 -14.18 10.19
C ALA A 88 5.60 -14.25 8.85
N ILE A 89 4.90 -13.15 8.51
CA ILE A 89 4.25 -12.93 7.23
C ILE A 89 4.89 -11.72 6.55
N TYR A 90 5.39 -11.91 5.31
CA TYR A 90 5.86 -10.84 4.44
C TYR A 90 4.83 -10.58 3.34
N PRO A 91 4.16 -9.41 3.33
CA PRO A 91 3.10 -9.12 2.36
C PRO A 91 3.63 -8.64 1.00
N GLY A 92 4.87 -8.18 0.92
CA GLY A 92 5.42 -7.50 -0.25
C GLY A 92 4.77 -6.13 -0.48
N TYR A 93 4.41 -5.84 -1.73
CA TYR A 93 3.62 -4.68 -2.11
C TYR A 93 2.39 -5.11 -2.92
N GLY A 94 1.30 -4.31 -2.92
CA GLY A 94 0.00 -4.71 -3.46
C GLY A 94 -0.75 -5.71 -2.56
N PHE A 95 -1.82 -6.29 -3.05
CA PHE A 95 -2.70 -7.21 -2.30
C PHE A 95 -3.00 -6.72 -0.88
N LEU A 96 -2.57 -7.45 0.14
CA LEU A 96 -2.82 -7.16 1.55
C LEU A 96 -1.71 -6.34 2.24
N SER A 97 -0.71 -5.84 1.49
CA SER A 97 0.42 -5.10 2.09
C SER A 97 0.01 -3.82 2.83
N GLU A 98 -1.07 -3.19 2.41
CA GLU A 98 -1.64 -1.98 3.01
C GLU A 98 -2.92 -2.27 3.82
N ASN A 99 -3.23 -3.55 4.07
CA ASN A 99 -4.44 -3.95 4.76
C ASN A 99 -4.20 -4.09 6.27
N PRO A 100 -4.82 -3.25 7.12
CA PRO A 100 -4.63 -3.30 8.57
C PRO A 100 -5.17 -4.59 9.20
N GLU A 101 -6.18 -5.23 8.58
CA GLU A 101 -6.77 -6.47 9.10
C GLU A 101 -5.78 -7.63 9.07
N LEU A 102 -4.90 -7.73 8.04
CA LEU A 102 -3.89 -8.78 8.00
C LEU A 102 -2.84 -8.57 9.11
N ALA A 103 -2.41 -7.33 9.33
CA ALA A 103 -1.45 -7.01 10.38
C ALA A 103 -2.01 -7.32 11.78
N GLU A 104 -3.28 -6.98 12.02
CA GLU A 104 -3.96 -7.25 13.28
C GLU A 104 -4.19 -8.75 13.47
N ALA A 105 -4.65 -9.47 12.44
CA ALA A 105 -4.85 -10.91 12.49
C ALA A 105 -3.55 -11.68 12.72
N ALA A 106 -2.44 -11.27 12.10
CA ALA A 106 -1.12 -11.84 12.35
C ALA A 106 -0.72 -11.67 13.83
N LYS A 107 -0.82 -10.44 14.35
CA LYS A 107 -0.52 -10.11 15.75
C LYS A 107 -1.38 -10.91 16.73
N ALA A 108 -2.69 -11.02 16.48
CA ALA A 108 -3.60 -11.79 17.31
C ALA A 108 -3.25 -13.29 17.39
N ASN A 109 -2.56 -13.82 16.38
CA ASN A 109 -2.10 -15.21 16.32
C ASN A 109 -0.62 -15.40 16.67
N GLY A 110 0.04 -14.37 17.22
CA GLY A 110 1.45 -14.44 17.60
C GLY A 110 2.43 -14.52 16.42
N ILE A 111 2.00 -14.11 15.22
CA ILE A 111 2.80 -14.09 14.00
C ILE A 111 3.24 -12.65 13.72
N THR A 112 4.53 -12.46 13.41
CA THR A 112 5.05 -11.14 13.09
C THR A 112 4.63 -10.72 11.68
N PHE A 113 3.90 -9.61 11.55
CA PHE A 113 3.69 -8.97 10.26
C PHE A 113 4.93 -8.13 9.92
N ILE A 114 5.63 -8.47 8.83
CA ILE A 114 6.81 -7.72 8.36
C ILE A 114 6.33 -6.47 7.60
N GLY A 115 6.08 -5.42 8.35
CA GLY A 115 5.52 -4.17 7.85
C GLY A 115 5.11 -3.24 8.98
N PRO A 116 4.42 -2.13 8.67
CA PRO A 116 3.88 -1.22 9.68
C PRO A 116 2.82 -1.89 10.56
N SER A 117 2.57 -1.32 11.75
CA SER A 117 1.45 -1.76 12.59
C SER A 117 0.09 -1.48 11.95
N SER A 118 -0.95 -2.18 12.40
CA SER A 118 -2.32 -1.96 11.94
C SER A 118 -2.76 -0.49 12.06
N ASP A 119 -2.45 0.17 13.18
CA ASP A 119 -2.77 1.58 13.40
C ASP A 119 -2.09 2.51 12.38
N VAL A 120 -0.82 2.23 12.04
CA VAL A 120 -0.08 2.99 11.03
C VAL A 120 -0.65 2.76 9.63
N LEU A 121 -1.01 1.51 9.31
CA LEU A 121 -1.64 1.19 8.01
C LEU A 121 -3.00 1.87 7.87
N GLU A 122 -3.82 1.86 8.92
CA GLU A 122 -5.12 2.55 8.93
C GLU A 122 -4.96 4.06 8.76
N MET A 123 -4.04 4.66 9.52
CA MET A 123 -3.74 6.10 9.42
C MET A 123 -3.22 6.48 8.03
N ALA A 124 -2.25 5.73 7.49
CA ALA A 124 -1.64 6.03 6.19
C ALA A 124 -2.57 5.75 5.01
N GLY A 125 -3.45 4.75 5.12
CA GLY A 125 -4.45 4.42 4.12
C GLY A 125 -5.54 5.48 3.96
N ASN A 126 -5.79 6.28 4.99
CA ASN A 126 -6.76 7.39 4.95
C ASN A 126 -6.06 8.71 4.60
N LYS A 127 -6.27 9.21 3.38
CA LYS A 127 -5.61 10.42 2.88
C LYS A 127 -5.86 11.67 3.71
N VAL A 128 -7.04 11.79 4.33
CA VAL A 128 -7.38 12.94 5.18
C VAL A 128 -6.59 12.86 6.47
N ILE A 129 -6.64 11.71 7.15
CA ILE A 129 -5.91 11.47 8.41
C ILE A 129 -4.40 11.59 8.20
N ALA A 130 -3.86 11.00 7.13
CA ALA A 130 -2.45 11.10 6.79
C ALA A 130 -2.01 12.56 6.56
N LYS A 131 -2.83 13.35 5.87
CA LYS A 131 -2.56 14.77 5.64
C LYS A 131 -2.61 15.58 6.93
N GLU A 132 -3.59 15.33 7.79
CA GLU A 132 -3.66 15.96 9.12
C GLU A 132 -2.44 15.62 9.99
N ALA A 133 -1.99 14.36 9.95
CA ALA A 133 -0.78 13.93 10.63
C ALA A 133 0.45 14.68 10.10
N ALA A 134 0.57 14.83 8.78
CA ALA A 134 1.65 15.61 8.16
C ALA A 134 1.64 17.08 8.59
N ILE A 135 0.46 17.71 8.63
CA ILE A 135 0.30 19.10 9.12
C ILE A 135 0.73 19.21 10.57
N ARG A 136 0.30 18.31 11.44
CA ARG A 136 0.70 18.30 12.87
C ARG A 136 2.20 18.11 13.05
N ALA A 137 2.83 17.37 12.16
CA ALA A 137 4.28 17.16 12.15
C ALA A 137 5.07 18.30 11.49
N GLY A 138 4.41 19.39 11.02
CA GLY A 138 5.05 20.52 10.35
C GLY A 138 5.53 20.23 8.94
N VAL A 139 5.07 19.14 8.31
CA VAL A 139 5.41 18.80 6.93
C VAL A 139 4.61 19.69 5.97
N PRO A 140 5.25 20.36 4.99
CA PRO A 140 4.53 21.15 3.99
C PRO A 140 3.56 20.28 3.20
N VAL A 141 2.31 20.74 3.09
CA VAL A 141 1.27 20.05 2.32
C VAL A 141 0.60 21.00 1.33
N LEU A 142 0.02 20.45 0.27
CA LEU A 142 -0.77 21.23 -0.67
C LEU A 142 -2.04 21.76 -0.01
N LYS A 143 -2.48 22.97 -0.43
CA LYS A 143 -3.77 23.50 0.00
C LYS A 143 -4.88 22.57 -0.40
N SER A 144 -5.81 22.29 0.50
CA SER A 144 -6.99 21.47 0.22
C SER A 144 -8.18 21.92 1.04
N SER A 145 -9.37 21.55 0.57
CA SER A 145 -10.61 21.67 1.34
C SER A 145 -10.77 20.51 2.32
N PRO A 146 -11.63 20.64 3.34
CA PRO A 146 -12.29 19.49 3.95
C PRO A 146 -13.02 18.66 2.89
N SER A 147 -13.31 17.41 3.22
CA SER A 147 -14.11 16.55 2.35
C SER A 147 -15.60 16.78 2.57
N SER A 148 -16.39 16.82 1.51
CA SER A 148 -17.84 16.98 1.58
C SER A 148 -18.53 16.22 0.43
N ALA A 149 -19.78 15.82 0.65
CA ALA A 149 -20.71 15.42 -0.40
C ALA A 149 -21.50 16.61 -0.95
N ASN A 150 -21.40 17.76 -0.30
CA ASN A 150 -22.12 18.98 -0.70
C ASN A 150 -21.26 19.77 -1.70
N VAL A 151 -21.74 19.83 -2.94
CA VAL A 151 -21.06 20.52 -4.05
C VAL A 151 -20.95 22.02 -3.81
N ASP A 152 -21.96 22.66 -3.22
CA ASP A 152 -21.98 24.12 -2.99
C ASP A 152 -20.88 24.52 -1.99
N GLU A 153 -20.71 23.77 -0.89
CA GLU A 153 -19.65 24.00 0.09
C GLU A 153 -18.27 23.92 -0.54
N LEU A 154 -18.06 22.97 -1.46
CA LEU A 154 -16.76 22.80 -2.14
C LEU A 154 -16.49 23.91 -3.16
N VAL A 155 -17.51 24.36 -3.86
CA VAL A 155 -17.41 25.50 -4.81
C VAL A 155 -17.00 26.77 -4.07
N ASP A 156 -17.57 27.04 -2.90
CA ASP A 156 -17.26 28.22 -2.09
C ASP A 156 -15.80 28.22 -1.57
N GLN A 157 -15.22 27.04 -1.36
CA GLN A 157 -13.83 26.90 -0.87
C GLN A 157 -12.77 26.97 -1.98
N ALA A 158 -13.16 26.86 -3.24
CA ALA A 158 -12.23 26.73 -4.36
C ALA A 158 -11.31 27.95 -4.54
N ASP A 159 -11.82 29.14 -4.32
CA ASP A 159 -11.04 30.39 -4.49
C ASP A 159 -9.88 30.48 -3.49
N ALA A 160 -10.04 29.94 -2.27
CA ALA A 160 -8.97 29.90 -1.26
C ALA A 160 -7.85 28.93 -1.62
N ILE A 161 -8.15 27.88 -2.41
CA ILE A 161 -7.19 26.89 -2.87
C ILE A 161 -6.44 27.39 -4.09
N GLY A 162 -7.17 27.99 -5.04
CA GLY A 162 -6.62 28.53 -6.30
C GLY A 162 -6.54 27.49 -7.41
N PHE A 163 -6.84 27.91 -8.64
CA PHE A 163 -6.80 27.06 -9.83
C PHE A 163 -5.41 26.96 -10.44
N PRO A 164 -5.09 25.82 -11.08
CA PRO A 164 -5.91 24.63 -11.27
C PRO A 164 -6.04 23.80 -9.99
N ILE A 165 -7.18 23.06 -9.90
CA ILE A 165 -7.53 22.23 -8.75
C ILE A 165 -7.70 20.79 -9.20
N PHE A 166 -7.36 19.83 -8.33
CA PHE A 166 -7.82 18.46 -8.43
C PHE A 166 -9.05 18.23 -7.55
N VAL A 167 -10.10 17.64 -8.11
CA VAL A 167 -11.19 17.02 -7.36
C VAL A 167 -10.79 15.57 -7.10
N LYS A 168 -10.82 15.11 -5.85
CA LYS A 168 -10.37 13.76 -5.44
C LYS A 168 -11.42 13.08 -4.57
N ALA A 169 -11.70 11.80 -4.81
CA ALA A 169 -12.52 10.98 -3.93
C ALA A 169 -11.76 10.67 -2.62
N VAL A 170 -12.46 10.68 -1.49
CA VAL A 170 -11.89 10.33 -0.17
C VAL A 170 -11.43 8.88 -0.16
N ALA A 171 -12.28 7.97 -0.61
CA ALA A 171 -11.99 6.53 -0.68
C ALA A 171 -11.21 6.10 -1.93
N GLY A 172 -10.84 7.02 -2.84
CA GLY A 172 -10.18 6.74 -4.10
C GLY A 172 -8.68 6.43 -3.96
N GLY A 173 -8.15 5.58 -4.85
CA GLY A 173 -6.74 5.22 -4.94
C GLY A 173 -6.27 5.08 -6.39
N GLY A 174 -4.94 5.11 -6.63
CA GLY A 174 -4.35 4.89 -7.96
C GLY A 174 -4.83 5.85 -9.05
N GLY A 175 -5.26 7.07 -8.70
CA GLY A 175 -5.78 8.06 -9.65
C GLY A 175 -7.26 7.88 -10.06
N ARG A 176 -7.95 6.86 -9.56
CA ARG A 176 -9.40 6.71 -9.76
C ARG A 176 -10.17 7.75 -8.94
N GLY A 177 -11.22 8.33 -9.53
CA GLY A 177 -11.98 9.40 -8.88
C GLY A 177 -11.21 10.72 -8.76
N MET A 178 -10.20 10.96 -9.62
CA MET A 178 -9.42 12.19 -9.64
C MET A 178 -9.63 12.94 -10.95
N ARG A 179 -10.00 14.23 -10.88
CA ARG A 179 -10.23 15.10 -12.03
C ARG A 179 -9.51 16.43 -11.86
N ARG A 180 -8.78 16.84 -12.90
CA ARG A 180 -8.16 18.17 -12.93
C ARG A 180 -9.14 19.18 -13.49
N VAL A 181 -9.34 20.26 -12.77
CA VAL A 181 -10.18 21.40 -13.16
C VAL A 181 -9.29 22.61 -13.35
N ALA A 182 -9.29 23.17 -14.54
CA ALA A 182 -8.42 24.29 -14.91
C ALA A 182 -9.03 25.65 -14.56
N ALA A 183 -10.36 25.77 -14.61
CA ALA A 183 -11.07 27.00 -14.40
C ALA A 183 -12.34 26.81 -13.53
N LYS A 184 -12.79 27.88 -12.91
CA LYS A 184 -13.91 27.85 -11.93
C LYS A 184 -15.22 27.40 -12.56
N GLU A 185 -15.41 27.75 -13.81
CA GLU A 185 -16.64 27.45 -14.57
C GLU A 185 -16.91 25.95 -14.70
N ASP A 186 -15.84 25.14 -14.77
CA ASP A 186 -15.93 23.69 -14.94
C ASP A 186 -16.06 22.95 -13.60
N LEU A 187 -15.82 23.63 -12.46
CA LEU A 187 -15.68 22.99 -11.17
C LEU A 187 -16.94 22.26 -10.72
N ARG A 188 -18.10 22.88 -10.85
CA ARG A 188 -19.37 22.30 -10.39
C ARG A 188 -19.69 21.00 -11.13
N ALA A 189 -19.52 20.97 -12.44
CA ALA A 189 -19.76 19.77 -13.24
C ALA A 189 -18.79 18.66 -12.85
N ALA A 190 -17.52 18.99 -12.68
CA ALA A 190 -16.48 18.03 -12.27
C ALA A 190 -16.74 17.44 -10.86
N LEU A 191 -17.22 18.23 -9.91
CA LEU A 191 -17.61 17.78 -8.58
C LEU A 191 -18.77 16.79 -8.60
N ILE A 192 -19.83 17.09 -9.35
CA ILE A 192 -21.00 16.21 -9.49
C ILE A 192 -20.61 14.86 -10.07
N GLU A 193 -19.80 14.87 -11.13
CA GLU A 193 -19.35 13.65 -11.77
C GLU A 193 -18.40 12.84 -10.87
N ALA A 194 -17.45 13.50 -10.20
CA ALA A 194 -16.51 12.85 -9.31
C ALA A 194 -17.21 12.22 -8.09
N SER A 195 -18.21 12.90 -7.52
CA SER A 195 -19.01 12.39 -6.40
C SER A 195 -19.82 11.14 -6.80
N ARG A 196 -20.44 11.15 -7.98
CA ARG A 196 -21.19 9.98 -8.50
C ARG A 196 -20.26 8.80 -8.78
N GLU A 197 -19.08 9.05 -9.36
CA GLU A 197 -18.10 8.01 -9.60
C GLU A 197 -17.59 7.41 -8.28
N ALA A 198 -17.33 8.26 -7.28
CA ALA A 198 -16.87 7.83 -5.96
C ALA A 198 -17.93 6.97 -5.25
N GLU A 199 -19.19 7.38 -5.27
CA GLU A 199 -20.30 6.62 -4.70
C GLU A 199 -20.44 5.25 -5.39
N SER A 200 -20.40 5.22 -6.73
CA SER A 200 -20.54 3.97 -7.49
C SER A 200 -19.36 3.01 -7.29
N ALA A 201 -18.13 3.53 -7.18
CA ALA A 201 -16.93 2.72 -7.12
C ALA A 201 -16.54 2.31 -5.71
N PHE A 202 -16.86 3.13 -4.71
CA PHE A 202 -16.36 2.99 -3.33
C PHE A 202 -17.47 3.05 -2.26
N GLY A 203 -18.71 3.38 -2.63
CA GLY A 203 -19.85 3.54 -1.69
C GLY A 203 -19.78 4.82 -0.84
N ASP A 204 -18.88 5.76 -1.16
CA ASP A 204 -18.71 7.02 -0.45
C ASP A 204 -18.66 8.19 -1.46
N PRO A 205 -19.71 9.06 -1.51
CA PRO A 205 -19.77 10.17 -2.47
C PRO A 205 -18.86 11.35 -2.12
N ARG A 206 -18.20 11.33 -0.94
CA ARG A 206 -17.39 12.46 -0.50
C ARG A 206 -16.15 12.66 -1.37
N VAL A 207 -15.97 13.90 -1.75
CA VAL A 207 -14.82 14.39 -2.50
C VAL A 207 -14.20 15.60 -1.79
N PHE A 208 -12.98 15.94 -2.16
CA PHE A 208 -12.31 17.15 -1.68
C PHE A 208 -11.53 17.81 -2.81
N LEU A 209 -11.24 19.09 -2.62
CA LEU A 209 -10.43 19.88 -3.52
C LEU A 209 -8.97 19.88 -3.05
N GLU A 210 -8.04 19.82 -3.98
CA GLU A 210 -6.62 19.98 -3.68
C GLU A 210 -5.92 20.78 -4.78
N GLN A 211 -5.01 21.65 -4.39
CA GLN A 211 -4.20 22.43 -5.30
C GLN A 211 -3.45 21.52 -6.29
N ALA A 212 -3.53 21.80 -7.59
CA ALA A 212 -2.80 21.05 -8.59
C ALA A 212 -1.39 21.62 -8.78
N VAL A 213 -0.39 20.77 -8.68
CA VAL A 213 0.99 21.10 -9.04
C VAL A 213 1.18 20.89 -10.54
N ILE A 214 1.72 21.90 -11.22
CA ILE A 214 1.95 21.85 -12.66
C ILE A 214 3.32 21.25 -12.94
N ARG A 215 3.36 20.21 -13.77
CA ARG A 215 4.58 19.45 -14.12
C ARG A 215 5.36 19.00 -12.87
N PRO A 216 4.73 18.28 -11.93
CA PRO A 216 5.38 17.86 -10.71
C PRO A 216 6.46 16.82 -11.01
N ARG A 217 7.52 16.81 -10.18
CA ARG A 217 8.30 15.61 -9.94
C ARG A 217 7.65 14.82 -8.81
N HIS A 218 7.56 13.52 -8.96
CA HIS A 218 7.10 12.62 -7.89
C HIS A 218 8.32 12.06 -7.18
N ILE A 219 8.65 12.66 -6.05
CA ILE A 219 9.76 12.22 -5.21
C ILE A 219 9.20 11.56 -3.96
N GLU A 220 9.70 10.39 -3.61
CA GLU A 220 9.34 9.68 -2.40
C GLU A 220 10.58 9.35 -1.57
N VAL A 221 10.41 9.20 -0.26
CA VAL A 221 11.48 8.82 0.67
C VAL A 221 11.12 7.47 1.28
N GLN A 222 12.05 6.50 1.17
CA GLN A 222 11.88 5.20 1.83
C GLN A 222 12.15 5.32 3.31
N ILE A 223 11.20 4.89 4.12
CA ILE A 223 11.30 4.87 5.59
C ILE A 223 11.38 3.43 6.06
N LEU A 224 12.21 3.17 7.06
CA LEU A 224 12.22 1.96 7.86
C LEU A 224 12.12 2.32 9.33
N ALA A 225 11.34 1.54 10.07
CA ALA A 225 11.22 1.67 11.52
C ALA A 225 11.30 0.30 12.18
N ASP A 226 11.81 0.25 13.40
CA ASP A 226 11.81 -0.95 14.23
C ASP A 226 10.77 -0.87 15.36
N GLY A 227 10.59 -1.99 16.10
CA GLY A 227 9.70 -2.04 17.24
C GLY A 227 10.18 -1.28 18.48
N ALA A 228 11.42 -0.76 18.48
CA ALA A 228 12.00 0.02 19.57
C ALA A 228 11.83 1.54 19.40
N GLY A 229 11.19 1.97 18.29
CA GLY A 229 10.94 3.37 17.98
C GLY A 229 12.05 4.06 17.21
N ASN A 230 13.05 3.33 16.72
CA ASN A 230 14.04 3.90 15.81
C ASN A 230 13.43 4.04 14.40
N VAL A 231 13.68 5.18 13.77
CA VAL A 231 13.23 5.47 12.41
C VAL A 231 14.41 5.95 11.58
N VAL A 232 14.63 5.34 10.43
CA VAL A 232 15.67 5.74 9.48
C VAL A 232 15.06 5.94 8.08
N HIS A 233 15.71 6.72 7.26
CA HIS A 233 15.37 6.84 5.85
C HIS A 233 16.48 6.25 4.97
N LEU A 234 16.08 5.68 3.84
CA LEU A 234 16.97 5.12 2.82
C LEU A 234 17.02 6.02 1.59
N PHE A 235 17.01 7.33 1.81
CA PHE A 235 17.03 8.38 0.80
C PHE A 235 15.79 8.38 -0.09
N GLU A 236 15.86 9.20 -1.14
CA GLU A 236 14.76 9.48 -2.05
C GLU A 236 14.83 8.65 -3.33
N ARG A 237 13.66 8.48 -3.95
CA ARG A 237 13.48 7.95 -5.30
C ARG A 237 12.66 8.92 -6.15
N ASP A 238 13.05 9.12 -7.40
CA ASP A 238 12.23 9.81 -8.39
C ASP A 238 11.33 8.78 -9.12
N CYS A 239 10.04 8.93 -8.93
CA CYS A 239 9.00 8.09 -9.51
C CYS A 239 8.14 8.87 -10.53
N SER A 240 8.70 9.91 -11.16
CA SER A 240 7.96 10.80 -12.07
C SER A 240 7.57 10.12 -13.39
N ILE A 241 8.27 9.07 -13.81
CA ILE A 241 7.95 8.31 -15.02
C ILE A 241 6.81 7.33 -14.73
N GLN A 242 5.60 7.75 -15.09
CA GLN A 242 4.37 7.02 -14.79
C GLN A 242 3.52 6.80 -16.02
N ARG A 243 2.77 5.69 -16.03
CA ARG A 243 1.71 5.43 -17.00
C ARG A 243 0.37 5.36 -16.28
N ARG A 244 -0.52 6.31 -16.55
CA ARG A 244 -1.85 6.38 -15.90
C ARG A 244 -1.77 6.27 -14.37
N ASN A 245 -0.87 7.07 -13.76
CA ASN A 245 -0.58 7.09 -12.32
C ASN A 245 0.04 5.79 -11.75
N GLN A 246 0.53 4.90 -12.60
CA GLN A 246 1.38 3.77 -12.19
C GLN A 246 2.84 4.13 -12.38
N LYS A 247 3.65 3.96 -11.35
CA LYS A 247 5.11 4.09 -11.42
C LYS A 247 5.67 3.02 -12.36
N VAL A 248 6.44 3.43 -13.36
CA VAL A 248 7.03 2.53 -14.37
C VAL A 248 8.54 2.45 -14.21
N VAL A 249 9.15 3.59 -13.89
CA VAL A 249 10.60 3.68 -13.65
C VAL A 249 10.81 4.44 -12.35
N GLU A 250 11.62 3.88 -11.47
CA GLU A 250 12.07 4.49 -10.22
C GLU A 250 13.57 4.67 -10.29
N ILE A 251 14.04 5.88 -9.99
CA ILE A 251 15.46 6.26 -10.07
C ILE A 251 15.93 6.70 -8.68
N ALA A 252 17.02 6.13 -8.23
CA ALA A 252 17.72 6.54 -7.02
C ALA A 252 19.21 6.79 -7.33
N PRO A 253 19.81 7.87 -6.82
CA PRO A 253 19.18 9.01 -6.13
C PRO A 253 18.31 9.86 -7.06
N ALA A 254 17.39 10.70 -6.48
CA ALA A 254 16.47 11.58 -7.22
C ALA A 254 17.08 12.94 -7.57
#